data_b28897347c798b741a144d63c1a38a8f
#
_entry.id   b28897347c798b741a144d63c1a38a8f
#
_cell.length_a   1.000
_cell.length_b   1.000
_cell.length_c   1.000
_cell.angle_alpha   90.00
_cell.angle_beta   90.00
_cell.angle_gamma   90.00
#
_symmetry.space_group_name_H-M   'P 1'
#
loop_
_entity.id
_entity.type
_entity.pdbx_description
1 polymer ?
#
loop_
_entity_poly.entity_id
_entity_poly.type
_entity_poly.pdbx_seq_one_letter_code
_entity_poly.pdbx_strand_id
1 'polypeptide(L)'
;MANMHLVTGYAGEEHIESNDERSRLASYYGKGEYVMDRGNKFAASIISNNKVKILDGDILMQGGHIRKDTGTYNEMDIENGTAGYMRNDLIGVTYEKDSVTGVEVSNMIVIKGDNYTGTQGDPDNDPAYTTGDIVDGGAIYNFMPLYRVELDGLVLMKVTKLFKTVNTFADTLEEFETEFNDFMSESQDDVDEALAQLDIREEARFEDVWNDLDCVYGGKDLTVKFAEEVALFSDAWAWIQDRLDNDNLSGIHVGDYIPATVNGETHQMQIAGIDTYYRTGDSEVGHHIDWISRDCYSATVKFNTTNNNNGNASEQSPFKASNLYTWLNSTLYNLLPAELRAVIKNKRILAPLRYSSGGSITDDSSWAWEDWGPLWVPLESEIFDGITWSTKGFGNGQGVTYPLFRSSYKNRIKGAGPGGARAHWWTASALSGNATYVVFVTAHGDSNYDNASDALYVPVCFRMIKA
;
A
#
# COMPACT_ATOMS: atom_id res chain seq x y z
N MET A 1 50.73 46.24 -12.25
CA MET A 1 49.45 46.46 -11.56
C MET A 1 48.37 46.28 -12.63
N ALA A 2 47.42 45.42 -12.38
CA ALA A 2 46.28 45.28 -13.30
C ALA A 2 45.51 46.61 -13.29
N ASN A 3 45.46 47.30 -14.40
CA ASN A 3 44.73 48.58 -14.49
C ASN A 3 43.25 48.24 -14.70
N MET A 4 42.38 48.74 -13.83
CA MET A 4 40.95 48.79 -14.07
C MET A 4 40.65 49.97 -14.99
N HIS A 5 39.93 49.74 -16.08
CA HIS A 5 39.44 50.80 -16.95
C HIS A 5 37.91 50.72 -17.13
N LEU A 6 37.29 51.87 -17.34
CA LEU A 6 35.86 51.96 -17.58
C LEU A 6 35.68 51.95 -19.10
N VAL A 7 35.11 50.84 -19.67
CA VAL A 7 34.99 50.60 -21.13
C VAL A 7 34.35 51.76 -21.88
N THR A 8 33.47 52.51 -21.28
CA THR A 8 32.75 53.64 -21.86
C THR A 8 33.17 55.00 -21.30
N GLY A 9 34.30 55.07 -20.60
CA GLY A 9 34.65 56.25 -19.76
C GLY A 9 35.53 57.32 -20.44
N TYR A 10 35.93 57.11 -21.69
CA TYR A 10 36.87 58.00 -22.37
C TYR A 10 36.15 59.05 -23.24
N ALA A 11 36.68 60.24 -23.36
CA ALA A 11 36.18 61.28 -24.24
C ALA A 11 37.26 61.65 -25.24
N GLY A 12 36.99 61.48 -26.53
CA GLY A 12 37.87 61.92 -27.62
C GLY A 12 38.90 60.89 -28.12
N GLU A 13 38.84 59.65 -27.59
CA GLU A 13 39.67 58.50 -28.03
C GLU A 13 38.79 57.29 -28.32
N GLU A 14 39.27 56.35 -29.11
CA GLU A 14 38.62 55.05 -29.25
C GLU A 14 38.61 54.34 -27.88
N HIS A 15 37.42 53.97 -27.40
CA HIS A 15 37.26 53.53 -26.04
C HIS A 15 36.54 52.15 -25.93
N ILE A 16 36.12 51.55 -27.01
CA ILE A 16 35.57 50.19 -27.05
C ILE A 16 36.38 49.38 -28.05
N GLU A 17 37.16 48.44 -27.56
CA GLU A 17 37.92 47.49 -28.42
C GLU A 17 37.07 46.25 -28.72
N SER A 18 37.41 45.56 -29.81
CA SER A 18 36.73 44.29 -30.17
C SER A 18 36.72 43.28 -29.01
N ASN A 19 37.80 43.24 -28.23
CA ASN A 19 37.92 42.33 -27.11
C ASN A 19 37.01 42.72 -25.94
N ASP A 20 36.77 44.00 -25.71
CA ASP A 20 35.84 44.47 -24.67
C ASP A 20 34.41 44.06 -25.02
N GLU A 21 34.01 44.21 -26.30
CA GLU A 21 32.69 43.81 -26.76
C GLU A 21 32.52 42.28 -26.71
N ARG A 22 33.52 41.50 -27.13
CA ARG A 22 33.52 40.04 -26.97
C ARG A 22 33.37 39.62 -25.49
N SER A 23 34.17 40.22 -24.63
CA SER A 23 34.11 39.96 -23.18
C SER A 23 32.74 40.28 -22.60
N ARG A 24 32.13 41.35 -23.05
CA ARG A 24 30.78 41.74 -22.61
C ARG A 24 29.74 40.70 -23.05
N LEU A 25 29.75 40.30 -24.31
CA LEU A 25 28.81 39.30 -24.81
C LEU A 25 29.08 37.91 -24.20
N ALA A 26 30.34 37.52 -24.01
CA ALA A 26 30.72 36.30 -23.34
C ALA A 26 30.25 36.25 -21.88
N SER A 27 30.15 37.41 -21.19
CA SER A 27 29.61 37.47 -19.83
C SER A 27 28.10 37.22 -19.76
N TYR A 28 27.34 37.47 -20.81
CA TYR A 28 25.90 37.22 -20.89
C TYR A 28 25.55 35.81 -21.37
N TYR A 29 26.29 35.32 -22.38
CA TYR A 29 25.96 34.06 -23.09
C TYR A 29 26.95 32.93 -22.80
N GLY A 30 28.00 33.20 -22.01
CA GLY A 30 29.10 32.26 -21.81
C GLY A 30 30.13 32.30 -22.95
N LYS A 31 31.25 31.63 -22.74
CA LYS A 31 32.37 31.51 -23.73
C LYS A 31 32.18 30.40 -24.74
N GLY A 32 30.94 29.91 -24.94
CA GLY A 32 30.65 28.89 -25.92
C GLY A 32 30.55 29.44 -27.35
N GLU A 33 30.28 28.53 -28.28
CA GLU A 33 30.12 28.79 -29.69
C GLU A 33 28.68 28.36 -30.08
N TYR A 34 27.89 29.33 -30.57
CA TYR A 34 26.46 29.14 -30.78
C TYR A 34 26.00 29.78 -32.07
N VAL A 35 24.98 29.18 -32.67
CA VAL A 35 24.15 29.87 -33.66
C VAL A 35 22.99 30.54 -32.94
N MET A 36 22.78 31.82 -33.15
CA MET A 36 21.70 32.57 -32.54
C MET A 36 20.36 32.26 -33.22
N ASP A 37 19.26 32.37 -32.49
CA ASP A 37 17.93 32.20 -33.05
C ASP A 37 17.50 33.42 -33.85
N ARG A 38 18.17 33.59 -35.00
CA ARG A 38 17.93 34.66 -35.93
C ARG A 38 18.18 34.27 -37.39
N GLY A 39 17.39 34.85 -38.30
CA GLY A 39 17.48 34.55 -39.73
C GLY A 39 17.13 33.10 -40.03
N ASN A 40 17.82 32.52 -40.99
CA ASN A 40 17.68 31.10 -41.33
C ASN A 40 18.57 30.18 -40.52
N LYS A 41 19.20 30.67 -39.45
CA LYS A 41 20.03 29.88 -38.51
C LYS A 41 21.08 29.01 -39.21
N PHE A 42 21.67 29.52 -40.26
CA PHE A 42 22.63 28.82 -41.16
C PHE A 42 22.08 27.49 -41.71
N ALA A 43 20.77 27.37 -41.93
CA ALA A 43 20.20 26.15 -42.46
C ALA A 43 20.92 25.67 -43.74
N ALA A 44 21.23 24.36 -43.76
CA ALA A 44 21.96 23.73 -44.86
C ALA A 44 21.03 22.91 -45.75
N SER A 45 21.36 22.88 -47.04
CA SER A 45 20.71 21.99 -48.03
C SER A 45 21.70 21.50 -49.06
N ILE A 46 21.62 20.24 -49.45
CA ILE A 46 22.39 19.65 -50.55
C ILE A 46 21.77 20.11 -51.84
N ILE A 47 22.57 20.76 -52.71
CA ILE A 47 22.10 21.21 -54.06
C ILE A 47 22.67 20.36 -55.19
N SER A 48 23.78 19.67 -54.96
CA SER A 48 24.33 18.66 -55.86
C SER A 48 25.27 17.72 -55.11
N ASN A 49 25.82 16.69 -55.77
CA ASN A 49 26.77 15.75 -55.18
C ASN A 49 28.10 16.38 -54.69
N ASN A 50 28.32 17.65 -55.04
CA ASN A 50 29.55 18.38 -54.70
C ASN A 50 29.26 19.82 -54.21
N LYS A 51 28.02 20.12 -53.85
CA LYS A 51 27.67 21.45 -53.34
C LYS A 51 26.64 21.41 -52.20
N VAL A 52 26.91 22.18 -51.17
CA VAL A 52 26.03 22.44 -50.03
C VAL A 52 25.72 23.94 -50.00
N LYS A 53 24.45 24.29 -49.89
CA LYS A 53 23.99 25.66 -49.69
C LYS A 53 23.78 25.92 -48.23
N ILE A 54 24.37 27.00 -47.71
CA ILE A 54 24.19 27.47 -46.33
C ILE A 54 23.53 28.84 -46.35
N LEU A 55 22.40 28.97 -45.68
CA LEU A 55 21.63 30.20 -45.60
C LEU A 55 22.23 31.21 -44.62
N ASP A 56 21.58 32.35 -44.44
CA ASP A 56 21.96 33.39 -43.49
C ASP A 56 21.72 33.00 -42.02
N GLY A 57 22.35 33.73 -41.11
CA GLY A 57 22.21 33.58 -39.69
C GLY A 57 23.26 34.38 -38.91
N ASP A 58 23.14 34.35 -37.63
CA ASP A 58 24.09 35.00 -36.72
C ASP A 58 24.79 33.95 -35.85
N ILE A 59 26.09 34.08 -35.63
CA ILE A 59 26.90 33.24 -34.77
C ILE A 59 27.44 34.08 -33.62
N LEU A 60 27.44 33.51 -32.44
CA LEU A 60 28.20 34.00 -31.31
C LEU A 60 29.36 33.03 -31.07
N MET A 61 30.56 33.44 -31.42
CA MET A 61 31.78 32.67 -31.23
C MET A 61 32.58 33.26 -30.08
N GLN A 62 32.51 32.65 -28.91
CA GLN A 62 33.15 33.10 -27.68
C GLN A 62 32.92 34.62 -27.43
N GLY A 63 31.69 35.11 -27.62
CA GLY A 63 31.34 36.50 -27.52
C GLY A 63 31.58 37.32 -28.78
N GLY A 64 32.31 36.81 -29.78
CA GLY A 64 32.45 37.45 -31.11
C GLY A 64 31.18 37.24 -31.90
N HIS A 65 30.51 38.35 -32.30
CA HIS A 65 29.30 38.31 -33.11
C HIS A 65 29.65 38.30 -34.60
N ILE A 66 29.39 37.19 -35.27
CA ILE A 66 29.58 37.00 -36.70
C ILE A 66 28.21 36.91 -37.38
N ARG A 67 28.01 37.75 -38.35
CA ARG A 67 26.71 37.86 -39.05
C ARG A 67 26.86 37.62 -40.53
N LYS A 68 25.96 36.81 -41.08
CA LYS A 68 25.71 36.72 -42.49
C LYS A 68 24.42 37.48 -42.82
N ASP A 69 24.49 38.36 -43.79
CA ASP A 69 23.39 39.25 -44.18
C ASP A 69 22.12 38.49 -44.57
N THR A 70 21.00 38.97 -44.04
CA THR A 70 19.67 38.36 -44.25
C THR A 70 19.34 38.21 -45.75
N GLY A 71 18.83 37.02 -46.09
CA GLY A 71 18.46 36.68 -47.46
C GLY A 71 19.65 36.30 -48.38
N THR A 72 20.88 36.26 -47.84
CA THR A 72 22.05 35.78 -48.58
C THR A 72 22.34 34.30 -48.26
N TYR A 73 23.16 33.66 -49.09
CA TYR A 73 23.59 32.29 -48.86
C TYR A 73 25.03 32.09 -49.35
N ASN A 74 25.70 31.05 -48.90
CA ASN A 74 26.95 30.54 -49.46
C ASN A 74 26.70 29.21 -50.16
N GLU A 75 27.31 29.00 -51.32
CA GLU A 75 27.43 27.68 -51.91
C GLU A 75 28.82 27.15 -51.56
N MET A 76 28.90 26.07 -50.82
CA MET A 76 30.11 25.44 -50.39
C MET A 76 30.45 24.31 -51.37
N ASP A 77 31.58 24.43 -52.07
CA ASP A 77 32.08 23.39 -52.94
C ASP A 77 32.70 22.26 -52.14
N ILE A 78 32.23 21.05 -52.36
CA ILE A 78 32.72 19.82 -51.74
C ILE A 78 33.46 19.04 -52.82
N GLU A 79 34.74 18.71 -52.56
CA GLU A 79 35.50 17.89 -53.50
C GLU A 79 34.84 16.49 -53.62
N ASN A 80 34.86 15.93 -54.82
CA ASN A 80 34.36 14.59 -55.06
C ASN A 80 35.07 13.57 -54.15
N GLY A 81 34.33 12.60 -53.64
CA GLY A 81 34.88 11.51 -52.85
C GLY A 81 35.61 10.49 -53.70
N THR A 82 36.04 9.41 -53.10
CA THR A 82 36.80 8.31 -53.72
C THR A 82 35.96 7.04 -53.72
N ALA A 83 35.83 6.41 -54.88
CA ALA A 83 35.02 5.18 -55.01
C ALA A 83 35.53 4.10 -54.00
N GLY A 84 34.61 3.54 -53.22
CA GLY A 84 34.87 2.51 -52.24
C GLY A 84 35.37 3.02 -50.86
N TYR A 85 35.40 4.33 -50.66
CA TYR A 85 35.77 4.96 -49.39
C TYR A 85 34.72 5.94 -48.95
N MET A 86 34.57 6.13 -47.63
CA MET A 86 33.82 7.19 -47.00
C MET A 86 34.73 8.38 -46.69
N ARG A 87 34.14 9.55 -46.50
CA ARG A 87 34.88 10.75 -46.07
C ARG A 87 33.91 11.71 -45.37
N ASN A 88 34.36 12.30 -44.26
CA ASN A 88 33.70 13.39 -43.58
C ASN A 88 34.44 14.71 -43.89
N ASP A 89 33.73 15.70 -44.44
CA ASP A 89 34.27 17.06 -44.55
C ASP A 89 33.52 17.95 -43.54
N LEU A 90 34.17 18.99 -43.00
CA LEU A 90 33.53 19.94 -42.11
C LEU A 90 33.33 21.27 -42.79
N ILE A 91 32.05 21.77 -42.76
CA ILE A 91 31.75 23.16 -43.08
C ILE A 91 31.69 23.93 -41.78
N GLY A 92 32.40 25.04 -41.66
CA GLY A 92 32.38 25.87 -40.48
C GLY A 92 32.81 27.32 -40.77
N VAL A 93 32.89 28.08 -39.69
CA VAL A 93 33.24 29.51 -39.74
C VAL A 93 34.52 29.74 -38.98
N THR A 94 35.46 30.47 -39.61
CA THR A 94 36.72 30.89 -38.97
C THR A 94 36.58 32.25 -38.31
N TYR A 95 37.33 32.44 -37.26
CA TYR A 95 37.79 33.73 -36.76
C TYR A 95 39.31 33.81 -37.05
N GLU A 96 39.72 34.90 -37.68
CA GLU A 96 41.11 35.16 -38.03
C GLU A 96 41.47 36.61 -37.69
N LYS A 97 42.62 36.80 -36.96
CA LYS A 97 43.14 38.11 -36.64
C LYS A 97 44.53 38.28 -37.23
N ASP A 98 44.70 39.29 -38.02
CA ASP A 98 46.01 39.63 -38.53
C ASP A 98 46.90 40.14 -37.36
N SER A 99 48.03 39.50 -37.17
CA SER A 99 48.94 39.79 -36.07
C SER A 99 49.66 41.12 -36.15
N VAL A 100 49.69 41.73 -37.36
CA VAL A 100 50.40 43.02 -37.62
C VAL A 100 49.39 44.18 -37.57
N THR A 101 48.28 44.06 -38.30
CA THR A 101 47.30 45.11 -38.41
C THR A 101 46.22 45.08 -37.37
N GLY A 102 46.03 43.93 -36.67
CA GLY A 102 44.98 43.70 -35.69
C GLY A 102 43.60 43.55 -36.33
N VAL A 103 43.46 43.55 -37.64
CA VAL A 103 42.19 43.40 -38.37
C VAL A 103 41.66 42.01 -38.18
N GLU A 104 40.38 41.91 -37.81
CA GLU A 104 39.66 40.64 -37.58
C GLU A 104 38.72 40.35 -38.77
N VAL A 105 38.76 39.12 -39.26
CA VAL A 105 37.91 38.63 -40.35
C VAL A 105 37.30 37.29 -40.03
N SER A 106 36.19 36.96 -40.64
CA SER A 106 35.54 35.69 -40.52
C SER A 106 35.13 35.16 -41.89
N ASN A 107 35.43 33.89 -42.15
CA ASN A 107 35.16 33.23 -43.42
C ASN A 107 34.42 31.91 -43.18
N MET A 108 33.53 31.54 -44.11
CA MET A 108 32.98 30.20 -44.14
C MET A 108 33.84 29.31 -45.04
N ILE A 109 34.36 28.24 -44.52
CA ILE A 109 35.22 27.32 -45.23
C ILE A 109 34.81 25.87 -45.12
N VAL A 110 35.39 25.03 -45.98
CA VAL A 110 35.31 23.57 -45.92
C VAL A 110 36.69 23.05 -45.53
N ILE A 111 36.74 22.22 -44.50
CA ILE A 111 37.90 21.41 -44.16
C ILE A 111 37.65 20.01 -44.68
N LYS A 112 38.49 19.59 -45.62
CA LYS A 112 38.38 18.26 -46.24
C LYS A 112 39.01 17.22 -45.28
N GLY A 113 38.30 16.12 -45.09
CA GLY A 113 38.78 14.99 -44.34
C GLY A 113 39.54 13.94 -45.14
N ASP A 114 40.01 12.95 -44.47
CA ASP A 114 40.70 11.80 -45.08
C ASP A 114 39.68 10.71 -45.47
N ASN A 115 40.06 9.88 -46.44
CA ASN A 115 39.26 8.72 -46.81
C ASN A 115 39.33 7.64 -45.73
N TYR A 116 38.22 7.04 -45.36
CA TYR A 116 38.17 5.95 -44.38
C TYR A 116 37.20 4.83 -44.83
N THR A 117 37.24 3.73 -44.11
CA THR A 117 36.30 2.61 -44.23
C THR A 117 35.72 2.32 -42.87
N GLY A 118 34.41 1.91 -42.82
CA GLY A 118 33.79 1.63 -41.54
C GLY A 118 32.33 2.14 -41.49
N THR A 119 31.99 2.83 -40.40
CA THR A 119 30.64 3.40 -40.23
C THR A 119 30.59 4.80 -40.86
N GLN A 120 29.56 5.04 -41.73
CA GLN A 120 29.39 6.34 -42.34
C GLN A 120 29.06 7.41 -41.29
N GLY A 121 29.68 8.57 -41.42
CA GLY A 121 29.46 9.71 -40.55
C GLY A 121 30.00 9.53 -39.13
N ASP A 122 30.91 8.56 -38.90
CA ASP A 122 31.59 8.37 -37.63
C ASP A 122 32.40 9.62 -37.27
N PRO A 123 32.13 10.28 -36.11
CA PRO A 123 32.78 11.49 -35.67
C PRO A 123 34.33 11.33 -35.53
N ASP A 124 34.82 10.13 -35.24
CA ASP A 124 36.25 9.87 -35.07
C ASP A 124 37.02 10.05 -36.39
N ASN A 125 36.32 10.12 -37.52
CA ASN A 125 36.91 10.37 -38.87
C ASN A 125 36.66 11.81 -39.35
N ASP A 126 36.28 12.72 -38.48
CA ASP A 126 36.19 14.14 -38.80
C ASP A 126 37.61 14.73 -38.96
N PRO A 127 37.83 15.64 -39.93
CA PRO A 127 39.12 16.30 -40.08
C PRO A 127 39.46 17.11 -38.82
N ALA A 128 40.73 17.08 -38.43
CA ALA A 128 41.21 17.92 -37.35
C ALA A 128 41.13 19.41 -37.72
N TYR A 129 40.75 20.21 -36.75
CA TYR A 129 40.68 21.67 -36.89
C TYR A 129 41.24 22.37 -35.68
N THR A 130 41.62 23.63 -35.84
CA THR A 130 42.21 24.43 -34.79
C THR A 130 41.19 25.21 -34.02
N THR A 131 41.18 25.11 -32.72
CA THR A 131 40.40 25.92 -31.78
C THR A 131 41.33 26.81 -30.96
N GLY A 132 40.84 27.99 -30.57
CA GLY A 132 41.61 28.90 -29.72
C GLY A 132 40.72 29.77 -28.89
N ASP A 133 41.17 30.19 -27.69
CA ASP A 133 40.50 31.16 -26.84
C ASP A 133 40.75 32.57 -27.37
N ILE A 134 39.75 33.14 -28.06
CA ILE A 134 39.83 34.48 -28.68
C ILE A 134 39.46 35.61 -27.70
N VAL A 135 39.01 35.30 -26.49
CA VAL A 135 38.61 36.27 -25.45
C VAL A 135 39.78 36.53 -24.49
N ASP A 136 40.16 35.49 -23.76
CA ASP A 136 41.19 35.61 -22.71
C ASP A 136 42.55 35.03 -23.13
N GLY A 137 42.54 34.09 -24.05
CA GLY A 137 43.76 33.41 -24.49
C GLY A 137 44.56 34.13 -25.57
N GLY A 138 44.00 35.19 -26.17
CA GLY A 138 44.68 35.96 -27.22
C GLY A 138 44.89 35.19 -28.53
N ALA A 139 44.11 34.13 -28.80
CA ALA A 139 44.21 33.35 -30.00
C ALA A 139 43.87 34.22 -31.22
N ILE A 140 44.67 34.10 -32.28
CA ILE A 140 44.50 34.80 -33.57
C ILE A 140 43.71 33.97 -34.58
N TYR A 141 43.36 32.75 -34.26
CA TYR A 141 42.58 31.85 -35.10
C TYR A 141 41.66 30.96 -34.26
N ASN A 142 40.45 30.72 -34.72
CA ASN A 142 39.53 29.75 -34.20
C ASN A 142 38.57 29.26 -35.32
N PHE A 143 38.17 27.99 -35.26
CA PHE A 143 37.21 27.39 -36.19
C PHE A 143 36.04 26.79 -35.44
N MET A 144 34.85 27.22 -35.79
CA MET A 144 33.60 26.67 -35.29
C MET A 144 32.96 25.79 -36.37
N PRO A 145 32.87 24.45 -36.16
CA PRO A 145 32.17 23.58 -37.11
C PRO A 145 30.68 23.80 -37.04
N LEU A 146 30.06 23.97 -38.23
CA LEU A 146 28.61 24.06 -38.37
C LEU A 146 28.00 22.74 -38.84
N TYR A 147 28.66 22.10 -39.82
CA TYR A 147 28.11 20.88 -40.41
C TYR A 147 29.21 19.88 -40.73
N ARG A 148 28.91 18.57 -40.49
CA ARG A 148 29.63 17.46 -41.11
C ARG A 148 28.95 17.13 -42.43
N VAL A 149 29.72 17.02 -43.48
CA VAL A 149 29.32 16.56 -44.80
C VAL A 149 29.82 15.15 -44.98
N GLU A 150 28.90 14.22 -45.14
CA GLU A 150 29.19 12.78 -45.18
C GLU A 150 29.16 12.31 -46.65
N LEU A 151 30.27 11.80 -47.15
CA LEU A 151 30.41 11.25 -48.50
C LEU A 151 30.55 9.73 -48.47
N ASP A 152 29.90 9.04 -49.39
CA ASP A 152 30.10 7.62 -49.69
C ASP A 152 30.42 7.48 -51.18
N GLY A 153 31.63 7.01 -51.46
CA GLY A 153 32.13 7.00 -52.83
C GLY A 153 32.15 8.39 -53.43
N LEU A 154 31.44 8.57 -54.53
CA LEU A 154 31.32 9.83 -55.24
C LEU A 154 30.07 10.65 -54.85
N VAL A 155 29.33 10.21 -53.89
CA VAL A 155 28.00 10.79 -53.53
C VAL A 155 28.04 11.49 -52.18
N LEU A 156 27.51 12.70 -52.11
CA LEU A 156 27.26 13.42 -50.89
C LEU A 156 25.93 12.87 -50.34
N MET A 157 26.02 12.15 -49.20
CA MET A 157 24.90 11.40 -48.62
C MET A 157 24.11 12.25 -47.64
N LYS A 158 24.79 13.00 -46.79
CA LYS A 158 24.13 13.69 -45.67
C LYS A 158 24.94 14.90 -45.21
N VAL A 159 24.23 15.85 -44.63
CA VAL A 159 24.79 17.01 -43.92
C VAL A 159 24.24 17.02 -42.52
N THR A 160 25.12 16.76 -41.54
CA THR A 160 24.75 16.65 -40.15
C THR A 160 25.10 17.91 -39.37
N LYS A 161 24.14 18.50 -38.67
CA LYS A 161 24.31 19.71 -37.87
C LYS A 161 25.18 19.42 -36.63
N LEU A 162 26.16 20.29 -36.37
CA LEU A 162 27.10 20.15 -35.23
C LEU A 162 27.01 21.25 -34.19
N PHE A 163 26.28 22.33 -34.45
CA PHE A 163 26.16 23.46 -33.52
C PHE A 163 24.90 23.43 -32.68
N LYS A 164 24.97 24.14 -31.55
CA LYS A 164 23.80 24.45 -30.70
C LYS A 164 23.21 25.79 -31.10
N THR A 165 21.88 25.91 -31.08
CA THR A 165 21.17 27.19 -31.21
C THR A 165 20.89 27.71 -29.80
N VAL A 166 21.16 28.99 -29.56
CA VAL A 166 20.80 29.70 -28.33
C VAL A 166 19.50 30.45 -28.59
N ASN A 167 18.49 30.16 -27.78
CA ASN A 167 17.20 30.85 -27.80
C ASN A 167 17.37 32.34 -27.39
N THR A 168 16.41 33.15 -27.76
CA THR A 168 16.35 34.50 -27.18
C THR A 168 16.02 34.43 -25.70
N PHE A 169 16.35 35.50 -24.98
CA PHE A 169 16.01 35.59 -23.56
C PHE A 169 14.49 35.50 -23.34
N ALA A 170 13.70 36.05 -24.29
CA ALA A 170 12.25 35.98 -24.23
C ALA A 170 11.73 34.55 -24.37
N ASP A 171 12.27 33.79 -25.33
CA ASP A 171 11.87 32.37 -25.52
C ASP A 171 12.25 31.53 -24.32
N THR A 172 13.44 31.75 -23.73
CA THR A 172 13.87 31.01 -22.54
C THR A 172 12.98 31.35 -21.32
N LEU A 173 12.50 32.59 -21.21
CA LEU A 173 11.58 32.97 -20.13
C LEU A 173 10.21 32.30 -20.33
N GLU A 174 9.70 32.25 -21.57
CA GLU A 174 8.44 31.57 -21.88
C GLU A 174 8.51 30.05 -21.62
N GLU A 175 9.61 29.41 -21.99
CA GLU A 175 9.87 28.00 -21.65
C GLU A 175 9.87 27.78 -20.12
N PHE A 176 10.58 28.62 -19.39
CA PHE A 176 10.64 28.55 -17.92
C PHE A 176 9.26 28.78 -17.28
N GLU A 177 8.50 29.77 -17.76
CA GLU A 177 7.14 30.01 -17.24
C GLU A 177 6.22 28.81 -17.51
N THR A 178 6.36 28.17 -18.65
CA THR A 178 5.59 26.96 -18.99
C THR A 178 5.96 25.79 -18.07
N GLU A 179 7.26 25.46 -17.96
CA GLU A 179 7.75 24.41 -17.08
C GLU A 179 7.37 24.64 -15.63
N PHE A 180 7.44 25.90 -15.16
CA PHE A 180 7.05 26.24 -13.79
C PHE A 180 5.56 26.06 -13.55
N ASN A 181 4.71 26.47 -14.50
CA ASN A 181 3.27 26.29 -14.40
C ASN A 181 2.86 24.81 -14.43
N ASP A 182 3.50 24.02 -15.28
CA ASP A 182 3.29 22.56 -15.34
C ASP A 182 3.70 21.90 -14.02
N PHE A 183 4.87 22.23 -13.47
CA PHE A 183 5.32 21.75 -12.17
C PHE A 183 4.37 22.12 -11.03
N MET A 184 3.85 23.37 -11.02
CA MET A 184 2.89 23.81 -10.02
C MET A 184 1.56 23.04 -10.13
N SER A 185 1.12 22.77 -11.36
CA SER A 185 -0.11 22.00 -11.61
C SER A 185 0.02 20.54 -11.14
N GLU A 186 1.11 19.87 -11.52
CA GLU A 186 1.39 18.50 -11.05
C GLU A 186 1.50 18.40 -9.52
N SER A 187 2.19 19.39 -8.91
CA SER A 187 2.33 19.44 -7.44
C SER A 187 0.99 19.64 -6.74
N GLN A 188 0.07 20.41 -7.33
CA GLN A 188 -1.27 20.59 -6.78
C GLN A 188 -2.10 19.30 -6.90
N ASP A 189 -2.03 18.64 -8.04
CA ASP A 189 -2.73 17.36 -8.27
C ASP A 189 -2.25 16.28 -7.28
N ASP A 190 -0.94 16.18 -7.01
CA ASP A 190 -0.36 15.25 -6.03
C ASP A 190 -0.87 15.53 -4.60
N VAL A 191 -0.99 16.80 -4.22
CA VAL A 191 -1.52 17.21 -2.91
C VAL A 191 -3.00 16.87 -2.80
N ASP A 192 -3.78 17.14 -3.84
CA ASP A 192 -5.22 16.86 -3.86
C ASP A 192 -5.50 15.34 -3.81
N GLU A 193 -4.69 14.53 -4.51
CA GLU A 193 -4.76 13.06 -4.42
C GLU A 193 -4.40 12.56 -3.00
N ALA A 194 -3.33 13.10 -2.39
CA ALA A 194 -2.94 12.74 -1.03
C ALA A 194 -4.01 13.11 0.01
N LEU A 195 -4.67 14.24 -0.15
CA LEU A 195 -5.80 14.66 0.71
C LEU A 195 -7.00 13.74 0.53
N ALA A 196 -7.36 13.39 -0.70
CA ALA A 196 -8.45 12.45 -0.97
C ALA A 196 -8.19 11.07 -0.36
N GLN A 197 -6.95 10.58 -0.40
CA GLN A 197 -6.57 9.32 0.25
C GLN A 197 -6.62 9.40 1.78
N LEU A 198 -6.32 10.56 2.36
CA LEU A 198 -6.47 10.80 3.81
C LEU A 198 -7.93 10.75 4.23
N ASP A 199 -8.81 11.41 3.49
CA ASP A 199 -10.26 11.41 3.76
C ASP A 199 -10.84 9.98 3.71
N ILE A 200 -10.45 9.18 2.69
CA ILE A 200 -10.86 7.77 2.58
C ILE A 200 -10.37 6.96 3.80
N ARG A 201 -9.15 7.19 4.27
CA ARG A 201 -8.59 6.50 5.45
C ARG A 201 -9.29 6.94 6.73
N GLU A 202 -9.63 8.20 6.89
CA GLU A 202 -10.37 8.68 8.06
C GLU A 202 -11.78 8.15 8.09
N GLU A 203 -12.50 8.13 6.97
CA GLU A 203 -13.83 7.54 6.86
C GLU A 203 -13.79 6.03 7.19
N ALA A 204 -12.83 5.28 6.65
CA ALA A 204 -12.66 3.86 6.96
C ALA A 204 -12.37 3.61 8.45
N ARG A 205 -11.51 4.42 9.08
CA ARG A 205 -11.24 4.34 10.53
C ARG A 205 -12.47 4.71 11.36
N PHE A 206 -13.25 5.68 10.92
CA PHE A 206 -14.47 6.10 11.60
C PHE A 206 -15.56 5.01 11.48
N GLU A 207 -15.67 4.38 10.31
CA GLU A 207 -16.56 3.22 10.12
C GLU A 207 -16.15 2.03 10.98
N ASP A 208 -14.85 1.73 11.11
CA ASP A 208 -14.33 0.68 11.99
C ASP A 208 -14.67 0.96 13.46
N VAL A 209 -14.49 2.19 13.93
CA VAL A 209 -14.87 2.59 15.29
C VAL A 209 -16.38 2.51 15.49
N TRP A 210 -17.19 2.92 14.51
CA TRP A 210 -18.65 2.76 14.57
C TRP A 210 -19.08 1.31 14.52
N ASN A 211 -18.42 0.48 13.71
CA ASN A 211 -18.67 -0.95 13.64
C ASN A 211 -18.33 -1.63 14.96
N ASP A 212 -17.24 -1.22 15.63
CA ASP A 212 -16.90 -1.70 16.98
C ASP A 212 -17.95 -1.28 18.02
N LEU A 213 -18.48 -0.07 17.93
CA LEU A 213 -19.58 0.40 18.78
C LEU A 213 -20.90 -0.32 18.46
N ASP A 214 -21.18 -0.61 17.20
CA ASP A 214 -22.35 -1.37 16.76
C ASP A 214 -22.28 -2.85 17.20
N CYS A 215 -21.07 -3.44 17.34
CA CYS A 215 -20.87 -4.78 17.89
C CYS A 215 -21.43 -4.93 19.30
N VAL A 216 -21.52 -3.85 20.06
CA VAL A 216 -22.20 -3.82 21.36
C VAL A 216 -23.69 -4.18 21.23
N TYR A 217 -24.29 -4.06 20.06
CA TYR A 217 -25.73 -4.19 19.85
C TYR A 217 -26.18 -5.29 18.88
N GLY A 218 -25.29 -6.06 18.31
CA GLY A 218 -25.74 -7.14 17.45
C GLY A 218 -24.78 -7.70 16.42
N GLY A 219 -23.64 -7.06 16.23
CA GLY A 219 -22.62 -7.51 15.26
C GLY A 219 -23.05 -7.41 13.80
N LYS A 220 -22.14 -7.69 12.92
CA LYS A 220 -22.37 -7.72 11.46
C LYS A 220 -22.38 -9.15 10.94
N ASP A 221 -23.14 -9.40 9.90
CA ASP A 221 -23.07 -10.64 9.15
C ASP A 221 -21.75 -10.69 8.36
N LEU A 222 -20.85 -11.58 8.76
CA LEU A 222 -19.55 -11.71 8.14
C LEU A 222 -19.63 -12.21 6.70
N THR A 223 -20.68 -12.97 6.35
CA THR A 223 -20.87 -13.46 4.98
C THR A 223 -21.29 -12.34 4.02
N VAL A 224 -21.86 -11.27 4.56
CA VAL A 224 -22.21 -10.05 3.80
C VAL A 224 -21.04 -9.07 3.80
N LYS A 225 -20.46 -8.84 4.97
CA LYS A 225 -19.32 -7.90 5.13
C LYS A 225 -18.09 -8.30 4.28
N PHE A 226 -17.83 -9.58 4.16
CA PHE A 226 -16.69 -10.14 3.41
C PHE A 226 -17.13 -11.02 2.23
N ALA A 227 -18.24 -10.66 1.58
CA ALA A 227 -18.87 -11.50 0.55
C ALA A 227 -17.91 -11.91 -0.57
N GLU A 228 -17.05 -11.01 -1.03
CA GLU A 228 -16.07 -11.28 -2.09
C GLU A 228 -14.99 -12.28 -1.65
N GLU A 229 -14.52 -12.18 -0.40
CA GLU A 229 -13.54 -13.11 0.14
C GLU A 229 -14.17 -14.49 0.40
N VAL A 230 -15.35 -14.50 1.05
CA VAL A 230 -16.09 -15.75 1.35
C VAL A 230 -16.36 -16.55 0.08
N ALA A 231 -16.66 -15.89 -1.04
CA ALA A 231 -16.92 -16.53 -2.33
C ALA A 231 -15.70 -17.29 -2.90
N LEU A 232 -14.50 -17.09 -2.39
CA LEU A 232 -13.29 -17.81 -2.78
C LEU A 232 -13.14 -19.16 -2.06
N PHE A 233 -13.96 -19.44 -1.05
CA PHE A 233 -13.92 -20.65 -0.23
C PHE A 233 -15.14 -21.52 -0.49
N SER A 234 -15.09 -22.77 -0.04
CA SER A 234 -16.24 -23.71 -0.13
C SER A 234 -17.46 -23.23 0.65
N ASP A 235 -17.21 -22.54 1.75
CA ASP A 235 -18.22 -22.00 2.68
C ASP A 235 -17.61 -20.96 3.64
N ALA A 236 -18.43 -20.28 4.39
CA ALA A 236 -18.00 -19.25 5.34
C ALA A 236 -17.18 -19.79 6.52
N TRP A 237 -17.37 -21.06 6.90
CA TRP A 237 -16.64 -21.68 8.00
C TRP A 237 -15.21 -22.03 7.60
N ALA A 238 -15.01 -22.48 6.35
CA ALA A 238 -13.68 -22.67 5.78
C ALA A 238 -12.93 -21.32 5.65
N TRP A 239 -13.65 -20.27 5.23
CA TRP A 239 -13.08 -18.92 5.13
C TRP A 239 -12.61 -18.39 6.49
N ILE A 240 -13.45 -18.42 7.53
CA ILE A 240 -13.06 -17.91 8.86
C ILE A 240 -11.97 -18.75 9.51
N GLN A 241 -11.92 -20.07 9.24
CA GLN A 241 -10.82 -20.92 9.70
C GLN A 241 -9.50 -20.52 9.03
N ASP A 242 -9.49 -20.27 7.73
CA ASP A 242 -8.31 -19.77 7.01
C ASP A 242 -7.83 -18.41 7.57
N ARG A 243 -8.75 -17.51 7.85
CA ARG A 243 -8.45 -16.22 8.49
C ARG A 243 -7.80 -16.41 9.86
N LEU A 244 -8.30 -17.34 10.67
CA LEU A 244 -7.74 -17.69 11.97
C LEU A 244 -6.36 -18.35 11.84
N ASP A 245 -6.18 -19.26 10.90
CA ASP A 245 -4.92 -19.97 10.68
C ASP A 245 -3.80 -19.05 10.20
N ASN A 246 -4.15 -17.96 9.50
CA ASN A 246 -3.22 -16.96 9.00
C ASN A 246 -3.08 -15.73 9.92
N ASP A 247 -3.61 -15.75 11.17
CA ASP A 247 -3.60 -14.62 12.11
C ASP A 247 -4.18 -13.32 11.53
N ASN A 248 -5.14 -13.44 10.60
CA ASN A 248 -5.73 -12.31 9.90
C ASN A 248 -7.20 -12.11 10.27
N LEU A 249 -7.45 -11.65 11.49
CA LEU A 249 -8.80 -11.32 11.97
C LEU A 249 -9.14 -9.83 11.83
N SER A 250 -8.44 -9.10 10.95
CA SER A 250 -8.71 -7.68 10.69
C SER A 250 -10.15 -7.46 10.22
N GLY A 251 -10.83 -6.50 10.80
CA GLY A 251 -12.23 -6.19 10.52
C GLY A 251 -13.24 -7.22 11.07
N ILE A 252 -12.81 -8.19 11.88
CA ILE A 252 -13.68 -9.18 12.54
C ILE A 252 -13.70 -8.88 14.03
N HIS A 253 -14.90 -8.73 14.60
CA HIS A 253 -15.08 -8.23 15.96
C HIS A 253 -15.98 -9.14 16.81
N VAL A 254 -15.88 -9.03 18.12
CA VAL A 254 -16.78 -9.70 19.05
C VAL A 254 -18.22 -9.23 18.82
N GLY A 255 -19.13 -10.18 18.65
CA GLY A 255 -20.52 -9.93 18.31
C GLY A 255 -20.85 -10.13 16.82
N ASP A 256 -19.87 -10.04 15.92
CA ASP A 256 -20.06 -10.42 14.50
C ASP A 256 -20.50 -11.89 14.40
N TYR A 257 -21.23 -12.25 13.37
CA TYR A 257 -21.82 -13.57 13.26
C TYR A 257 -21.72 -14.18 11.88
N ILE A 258 -21.78 -15.50 11.85
CA ILE A 258 -22.03 -16.28 10.63
C ILE A 258 -23.36 -17.00 10.79
N PRO A 259 -24.29 -16.92 9.82
CA PRO A 259 -25.52 -17.69 9.84
C PRO A 259 -25.26 -19.19 9.70
N ALA A 260 -25.91 -20.02 10.51
CA ALA A 260 -25.86 -21.47 10.38
C ALA A 260 -27.27 -22.07 10.52
N THR A 261 -27.63 -23.00 9.63
CA THR A 261 -28.91 -23.69 9.69
C THR A 261 -28.78 -24.97 10.54
N VAL A 262 -29.43 -24.98 11.68
CA VAL A 262 -29.44 -26.11 12.60
C VAL A 262 -30.84 -26.71 12.59
N ASN A 263 -30.99 -27.93 12.09
CA ASN A 263 -32.28 -28.61 11.97
C ASN A 263 -33.40 -27.77 11.36
N GLY A 264 -33.08 -26.99 10.30
CA GLY A 264 -34.06 -26.14 9.61
C GLY A 264 -34.23 -24.72 10.20
N GLU A 265 -33.58 -24.38 11.29
CA GLU A 265 -33.60 -23.07 11.92
C GLU A 265 -32.30 -22.33 11.63
N THR A 266 -32.39 -21.10 11.12
CA THR A 266 -31.20 -20.29 10.87
C THR A 266 -30.82 -19.49 12.11
N HIS A 267 -29.73 -19.86 12.73
CA HIS A 267 -29.13 -19.22 13.90
C HIS A 267 -28.01 -18.26 13.49
N GLN A 268 -27.92 -17.14 14.17
CA GLN A 268 -26.75 -16.24 14.11
C GLN A 268 -25.73 -16.75 15.11
N MET A 269 -24.64 -17.36 14.63
CA MET A 269 -23.52 -17.80 15.47
C MET A 269 -22.61 -16.60 15.68
N GLN A 270 -22.69 -15.98 16.87
CA GLN A 270 -21.93 -14.77 17.23
C GLN A 270 -20.58 -15.14 17.80
N ILE A 271 -19.57 -14.32 17.54
CA ILE A 271 -18.26 -14.38 18.21
C ILE A 271 -18.45 -13.95 19.66
N ALA A 272 -18.28 -14.88 20.59
CA ALA A 272 -18.34 -14.60 22.02
C ALA A 272 -17.04 -13.98 22.54
N GLY A 273 -15.92 -14.40 21.97
CA GLY A 273 -14.60 -13.89 22.28
C GLY A 273 -13.55 -14.43 21.33
N ILE A 274 -12.53 -13.62 21.10
CA ILE A 274 -11.32 -13.97 20.37
C ILE A 274 -10.20 -14.08 21.39
N ASP A 275 -9.46 -15.17 21.36
CA ASP A 275 -8.31 -15.43 22.25
C ASP A 275 -8.62 -15.30 23.76
N THR A 276 -9.88 -15.49 24.15
CA THR A 276 -10.33 -15.34 25.54
C THR A 276 -9.55 -16.23 26.51
N TYR A 277 -9.12 -17.39 26.05
CA TYR A 277 -8.34 -18.37 26.84
C TYR A 277 -6.91 -18.58 26.28
N TYR A 278 -6.39 -17.67 25.46
CA TYR A 278 -5.06 -17.81 24.91
C TYR A 278 -4.00 -17.91 26.00
N ARG A 279 -3.17 -18.94 25.89
CA ARG A 279 -2.11 -19.27 26.86
C ARG A 279 -2.58 -19.46 28.30
N THR A 280 -3.87 -19.72 28.53
CA THR A 280 -4.39 -20.09 29.82
C THR A 280 -4.64 -21.59 29.87
N GLY A 281 -4.37 -22.25 30.98
CA GLY A 281 -4.68 -23.64 31.12
C GLY A 281 -3.49 -24.52 31.51
N ASP A 282 -3.78 -25.81 31.76
CA ASP A 282 -2.80 -26.84 32.02
C ASP A 282 -2.06 -27.31 30.76
N SER A 283 -2.63 -27.06 29.61
CA SER A 283 -1.99 -27.14 28.30
C SER A 283 -2.14 -25.81 27.59
N GLU A 284 -1.21 -25.49 26.70
CA GLU A 284 -1.26 -24.24 25.94
C GLU A 284 -2.49 -24.23 25.04
N VAL A 285 -3.37 -23.25 25.23
CA VAL A 285 -4.48 -22.97 24.32
C VAL A 285 -3.99 -21.97 23.29
N GLY A 286 -3.98 -22.38 22.02
CA GLY A 286 -3.58 -21.54 20.89
C GLY A 286 -4.59 -20.44 20.58
N HIS A 287 -4.33 -19.70 19.50
CA HIS A 287 -5.29 -18.72 18.99
C HIS A 287 -6.63 -19.39 18.67
N HIS A 288 -7.73 -18.75 19.08
CA HIS A 288 -9.05 -19.35 18.96
C HIS A 288 -10.17 -18.31 18.90
N ILE A 289 -11.30 -18.76 18.38
CA ILE A 289 -12.57 -18.02 18.42
C ILE A 289 -13.60 -18.89 19.14
N ASP A 290 -14.21 -18.34 20.19
CA ASP A 290 -15.36 -18.93 20.86
C ASP A 290 -16.66 -18.33 20.30
N TRP A 291 -17.59 -19.19 19.94
CA TRP A 291 -18.87 -18.84 19.31
C TRP A 291 -20.02 -19.17 20.23
N ILE A 292 -21.09 -18.36 20.16
CA ILE A 292 -22.34 -18.59 20.83
C ILE A 292 -23.50 -18.15 19.95
N SER A 293 -24.55 -18.96 19.81
CA SER A 293 -25.73 -18.53 19.08
C SER A 293 -26.42 -17.35 19.78
N ARG A 294 -26.90 -16.36 18.98
CA ARG A 294 -27.65 -15.21 19.50
C ARG A 294 -28.87 -15.65 20.30
N ASP A 295 -29.65 -16.57 19.75
CA ASP A 295 -30.81 -17.17 20.39
C ASP A 295 -30.53 -18.65 20.71
N CYS A 296 -31.28 -19.20 21.63
CA CYS A 296 -31.20 -20.61 21.96
C CYS A 296 -31.71 -21.51 20.83
N TYR A 297 -31.36 -22.78 20.86
CA TYR A 297 -32.05 -23.81 20.09
C TYR A 297 -33.51 -23.91 20.59
N SER A 298 -34.49 -24.14 19.69
CA SER A 298 -35.90 -24.02 19.99
C SER A 298 -36.48 -25.09 20.92
N ALA A 299 -35.76 -26.20 21.16
CA ALA A 299 -36.17 -27.24 22.09
C ALA A 299 -35.58 -27.02 23.49
N THR A 300 -36.39 -27.24 24.51
CA THR A 300 -35.97 -27.24 25.89
C THR A 300 -35.33 -28.59 26.28
N VAL A 301 -34.33 -28.55 27.11
CA VAL A 301 -33.56 -29.71 27.57
C VAL A 301 -33.41 -29.67 29.11
N LYS A 302 -33.50 -30.81 29.72
CA LYS A 302 -33.18 -30.95 31.15
C LYS A 302 -31.68 -30.98 31.35
N PHE A 303 -31.20 -30.35 32.45
CA PHE A 303 -29.81 -30.51 32.81
C PHE A 303 -29.53 -31.96 33.16
N ASN A 304 -30.41 -32.54 34.04
CA ASN A 304 -30.46 -33.99 34.34
C ASN A 304 -31.91 -34.49 34.33
N THR A 305 -32.07 -35.78 34.04
CA THR A 305 -33.38 -36.44 34.09
C THR A 305 -33.93 -36.55 35.50
N THR A 306 -33.05 -36.54 36.51
CA THR A 306 -33.36 -36.51 37.94
C THR A 306 -32.98 -35.16 38.54
N ASN A 307 -33.58 -34.77 39.64
CA ASN A 307 -33.25 -33.53 40.34
C ASN A 307 -31.94 -33.67 41.12
N ASN A 308 -30.84 -33.81 40.38
CA ASN A 308 -29.50 -33.97 40.89
C ASN A 308 -28.52 -33.25 39.99
N ASN A 309 -27.70 -32.38 40.54
CA ASN A 309 -26.67 -31.62 39.84
C ASN A 309 -25.25 -32.15 40.06
N ASN A 310 -25.08 -33.25 40.80
CA ASN A 310 -23.80 -33.88 40.95
C ASN A 310 -23.39 -34.62 39.70
N GLY A 311 -22.09 -34.68 39.46
CA GLY A 311 -21.54 -35.62 38.52
C GLY A 311 -21.82 -37.08 38.97
N ASN A 312 -22.00 -37.96 38.01
CA ASN A 312 -22.21 -39.37 38.28
C ASN A 312 -20.89 -40.16 38.38
N ALA A 313 -19.77 -39.54 38.06
CA ALA A 313 -18.42 -40.07 38.21
C ALA A 313 -17.59 -39.25 39.18
N SER A 314 -16.65 -39.88 39.88
CA SER A 314 -15.88 -39.26 40.97
C SER A 314 -14.95 -38.13 40.53
N GLU A 315 -14.72 -37.95 39.24
CA GLU A 315 -13.73 -37.00 38.70
C GLU A 315 -14.28 -36.18 37.54
N GLN A 316 -15.60 -36.00 37.46
CA GLN A 316 -16.23 -35.19 36.41
C GLN A 316 -17.02 -34.04 37.02
N SER A 317 -16.98 -32.88 36.34
CA SER A 317 -17.83 -31.76 36.70
C SER A 317 -19.32 -32.10 36.56
N PRO A 318 -20.19 -31.44 37.29
CA PRO A 318 -21.63 -31.59 37.14
C PRO A 318 -22.10 -31.46 35.68
N PHE A 319 -21.54 -30.56 34.92
CA PHE A 319 -21.88 -30.39 33.49
C PHE A 319 -21.46 -31.58 32.62
N LYS A 320 -20.19 -32.00 32.70
CA LYS A 320 -19.68 -33.13 31.89
C LYS A 320 -20.38 -34.44 32.19
N ALA A 321 -20.83 -34.62 33.43
CA ALA A 321 -21.59 -35.81 33.83
C ALA A 321 -23.08 -35.70 33.52
N SER A 322 -23.59 -34.57 33.03
CA SER A 322 -25.02 -34.32 32.85
C SER A 322 -25.63 -34.97 31.59
N ASN A 323 -26.96 -35.14 31.63
CA ASN A 323 -27.71 -35.48 30.46
C ASN A 323 -27.70 -34.36 29.42
N LEU A 324 -27.58 -33.09 29.84
CA LEU A 324 -27.43 -31.94 28.95
C LEU A 324 -26.13 -32.09 28.11
N TYR A 325 -25.00 -32.37 28.75
CA TYR A 325 -23.74 -32.56 28.03
C TYR A 325 -23.86 -33.69 26.99
N THR A 326 -24.45 -34.81 27.38
CA THR A 326 -24.66 -35.95 26.48
C THR A 326 -25.53 -35.54 25.29
N TRP A 327 -26.63 -34.82 25.52
CA TRP A 327 -27.52 -34.34 24.47
C TRP A 327 -26.86 -33.35 23.53
N LEU A 328 -26.10 -32.39 24.04
CA LEU A 328 -25.35 -31.44 23.26
C LEU A 328 -24.39 -32.14 22.29
N ASN A 329 -23.62 -33.11 22.81
CA ASN A 329 -22.52 -33.72 22.04
C ASN A 329 -22.92 -34.98 21.25
N SER A 330 -24.14 -35.48 21.43
CA SER A 330 -24.68 -36.58 20.60
C SER A 330 -25.85 -36.14 19.70
N THR A 331 -26.81 -35.41 20.23
CA THR A 331 -27.99 -35.01 19.48
C THR A 331 -27.81 -33.69 18.75
N LEU A 332 -27.55 -32.61 19.47
CA LEU A 332 -27.42 -31.28 18.85
C LEU A 332 -26.23 -31.18 17.89
N TYR A 333 -25.08 -31.75 18.25
CA TYR A 333 -23.91 -31.75 17.39
C TYR A 333 -24.17 -32.37 16.03
N ASN A 334 -24.96 -33.46 15.98
CA ASN A 334 -25.29 -34.12 14.72
C ASN A 334 -26.32 -33.36 13.87
N LEU A 335 -27.02 -32.37 14.43
CA LEU A 335 -27.93 -31.47 13.73
C LEU A 335 -27.21 -30.26 13.11
N LEU A 336 -25.96 -30.01 13.47
CA LEU A 336 -25.16 -28.94 12.87
C LEU A 336 -24.79 -29.27 11.41
N PRO A 337 -24.65 -28.26 10.56
CA PRO A 337 -24.12 -28.42 9.21
C PRO A 337 -22.76 -29.11 9.20
N ALA A 338 -22.48 -29.92 8.17
CA ALA A 338 -21.26 -30.69 8.10
C ALA A 338 -20.01 -29.80 8.02
N GLU A 339 -20.10 -28.69 7.28
CA GLU A 339 -19.07 -27.66 7.14
C GLU A 339 -18.72 -26.99 8.49
N LEU A 340 -19.72 -26.68 9.30
CA LEU A 340 -19.51 -26.17 10.65
C LEU A 340 -18.83 -27.21 11.56
N ARG A 341 -19.32 -28.45 11.53
CA ARG A 341 -18.72 -29.55 12.34
C ARG A 341 -17.24 -29.81 12.00
N ALA A 342 -16.84 -29.56 10.75
CA ALA A 342 -15.46 -29.78 10.31
C ALA A 342 -14.44 -28.87 11.03
N VAL A 343 -14.84 -27.66 11.42
CA VAL A 343 -13.96 -26.66 12.06
C VAL A 343 -14.06 -26.62 13.57
N ILE A 344 -15.06 -27.26 14.18
CA ILE A 344 -15.26 -27.26 15.62
C ILE A 344 -14.16 -28.09 16.33
N LYS A 345 -13.62 -27.53 17.41
CA LYS A 345 -12.65 -28.18 18.30
C LYS A 345 -13.20 -28.29 19.73
N ASN A 346 -12.63 -29.20 20.48
CA ASN A 346 -13.01 -29.39 21.88
C ASN A 346 -12.59 -28.18 22.72
N LYS A 347 -13.44 -27.80 23.67
CA LYS A 347 -13.12 -26.81 24.70
C LYS A 347 -12.51 -27.48 25.90
N ARG A 348 -11.28 -27.08 26.29
CA ARG A 348 -10.66 -27.45 27.55
C ARG A 348 -10.82 -26.31 28.55
N ILE A 349 -11.28 -26.63 29.76
CA ILE A 349 -11.61 -25.63 30.78
C ILE A 349 -11.35 -26.18 32.19
N LEU A 350 -11.05 -25.27 33.12
CA LEU A 350 -11.03 -25.59 34.55
C LEU A 350 -12.47 -25.55 35.08
N ALA A 351 -12.96 -26.68 35.59
CA ALA A 351 -14.32 -26.84 36.05
C ALA A 351 -14.42 -27.43 37.44
N PRO A 352 -15.47 -27.14 38.22
CA PRO A 352 -15.71 -27.81 39.48
C PRO A 352 -16.06 -29.28 39.24
N LEU A 353 -15.38 -30.23 39.91
CA LEU A 353 -15.57 -31.64 39.64
C LEU A 353 -16.93 -32.14 40.15
N ARG A 354 -17.25 -31.90 41.40
CA ARG A 354 -18.51 -32.35 42.02
C ARG A 354 -18.71 -31.76 43.42
N TYR A 355 -19.90 -31.95 43.92
CA TYR A 355 -20.19 -31.70 45.32
C TYR A 355 -19.52 -32.72 46.26
N SER A 356 -19.17 -32.29 47.44
CA SER A 356 -18.74 -33.16 48.52
C SER A 356 -19.90 -34.07 48.99
N SER A 357 -19.61 -35.02 49.87
CA SER A 357 -20.59 -35.95 50.45
C SER A 357 -21.75 -35.28 51.17
N GLY A 358 -21.69 -34.01 51.48
CA GLY A 358 -22.77 -33.19 52.07
C GLY A 358 -23.58 -32.40 51.05
N GLY A 359 -23.36 -32.56 49.75
CA GLY A 359 -24.05 -31.81 48.71
C GLY A 359 -23.50 -30.41 48.46
N SER A 360 -22.36 -30.09 49.10
CA SER A 360 -21.63 -28.82 48.87
C SER A 360 -20.40 -29.07 47.99
N ILE A 361 -20.15 -28.15 47.08
CA ILE A 361 -18.88 -28.11 46.37
C ILE A 361 -17.81 -27.62 47.37
N THR A 362 -16.79 -28.40 47.54
CA THR A 362 -15.64 -27.98 48.34
C THR A 362 -14.69 -27.19 47.49
N ASP A 363 -14.13 -26.19 48.05
CA ASP A 363 -13.11 -25.25 47.57
C ASP A 363 -12.26 -25.64 46.35
N ASP A 364 -11.19 -24.96 46.09
CA ASP A 364 -10.27 -25.10 44.93
C ASP A 364 -9.78 -26.54 44.70
N SER A 365 -9.74 -27.41 45.71
CA SER A 365 -9.36 -28.81 45.57
C SER A 365 -10.38 -29.66 44.77
N SER A 366 -11.57 -29.14 44.53
CA SER A 366 -12.63 -29.79 43.76
C SER A 366 -12.62 -29.38 42.29
N TRP A 367 -11.66 -28.61 41.84
CA TRP A 367 -11.53 -28.14 40.47
C TRP A 367 -10.50 -28.95 39.68
N ALA A 368 -10.81 -29.25 38.43
CA ALA A 368 -9.87 -29.90 37.52
C ALA A 368 -10.07 -29.43 36.07
N TRP A 369 -9.02 -29.61 35.29
CA TRP A 369 -9.08 -29.37 33.86
C TRP A 369 -9.81 -30.50 33.14
N GLU A 370 -10.83 -30.14 32.36
CA GLU A 370 -11.65 -31.08 31.61
C GLU A 370 -11.77 -30.69 30.14
N ASP A 371 -11.89 -31.71 29.28
CA ASP A 371 -12.36 -31.54 27.92
C ASP A 371 -13.88 -31.65 27.90
N TRP A 372 -14.54 -30.55 27.50
CA TRP A 372 -15.99 -30.48 27.41
C TRP A 372 -16.57 -30.91 26.05
N GLY A 373 -15.71 -31.40 25.15
CA GLY A 373 -16.14 -31.81 23.82
C GLY A 373 -16.42 -30.62 22.88
N PRO A 374 -17.02 -30.92 21.71
CA PRO A 374 -17.26 -29.92 20.66
C PRO A 374 -18.33 -28.87 21.00
N LEU A 375 -19.39 -29.25 21.75
CA LEU A 375 -20.45 -28.33 22.18
C LEU A 375 -20.53 -28.24 23.69
N TRP A 376 -20.80 -27.04 24.17
CA TRP A 376 -20.84 -26.72 25.61
C TRP A 376 -21.83 -25.58 25.89
N VAL A 377 -22.09 -25.27 27.12
CA VAL A 377 -22.74 -24.02 27.57
C VAL A 377 -21.80 -23.28 28.52
N PRO A 378 -21.85 -21.94 28.57
CA PRO A 378 -20.92 -21.18 29.40
C PRO A 378 -21.11 -21.42 30.90
N LEU A 379 -20.03 -21.28 31.67
CA LEU A 379 -20.09 -21.15 33.13
C LEU A 379 -20.73 -19.79 33.51
N GLU A 380 -21.26 -19.68 34.71
CA GLU A 380 -21.74 -18.42 35.27
C GLU A 380 -20.66 -17.33 35.21
N SER A 381 -19.42 -17.64 35.51
CA SER A 381 -18.27 -16.72 35.43
C SER A 381 -17.94 -16.27 34.02
N GLU A 382 -18.24 -17.07 33.01
CA GLU A 382 -18.01 -16.71 31.60
C GLU A 382 -19.09 -15.72 31.05
N ILE A 383 -20.23 -15.60 31.75
CA ILE A 383 -21.36 -14.77 31.38
C ILE A 383 -21.39 -13.47 32.21
N PHE A 384 -21.14 -13.59 33.51
CA PHE A 384 -21.22 -12.49 34.46
C PHE A 384 -19.83 -12.08 34.94
N ASP A 385 -19.68 -10.81 35.25
CA ASP A 385 -18.42 -10.29 35.76
C ASP A 385 -18.24 -10.60 37.26
N GLY A 386 -18.50 -11.86 37.60
CA GLY A 386 -18.45 -12.41 38.93
C GLY A 386 -19.34 -13.64 39.09
N ILE A 387 -19.19 -14.32 40.21
CA ILE A 387 -19.95 -15.52 40.57
C ILE A 387 -20.95 -15.12 41.64
N THR A 388 -22.23 -15.34 41.37
CA THR A 388 -23.32 -15.08 42.35
C THR A 388 -23.74 -16.36 43.06
N TRP A 389 -24.02 -17.40 42.28
CA TRP A 389 -24.66 -18.62 42.78
C TRP A 389 -23.75 -19.86 42.77
N SER A 390 -22.87 -19.98 41.80
CA SER A 390 -21.97 -21.11 41.68
C SER A 390 -20.78 -21.01 42.63
N THR A 391 -19.95 -22.05 42.67
CA THR A 391 -18.77 -22.12 43.53
C THR A 391 -17.78 -21.03 43.23
N LYS A 392 -17.41 -20.26 44.25
CA LYS A 392 -16.34 -19.27 44.22
C LYS A 392 -15.01 -19.98 44.42
N GLY A 393 -13.97 -19.52 43.79
CA GLY A 393 -12.63 -20.09 44.04
C GLY A 393 -11.92 -20.53 42.76
N PHE A 394 -12.20 -19.87 41.64
CA PHE A 394 -11.30 -20.00 40.53
C PHE A 394 -9.92 -19.61 40.98
N GLY A 395 -8.99 -20.56 40.90
CA GLY A 395 -7.58 -20.26 40.99
C GLY A 395 -7.23 -19.11 40.05
N ASN A 396 -6.27 -18.33 40.41
CA ASN A 396 -5.86 -17.09 39.77
C ASN A 396 -5.93 -17.14 38.24
N GLY A 397 -6.82 -16.34 37.65
CA GLY A 397 -6.87 -16.06 36.22
C GLY A 397 -7.83 -16.92 35.38
N GLN A 398 -8.61 -17.84 35.99
CA GLN A 398 -9.49 -18.73 35.18
C GLN A 398 -10.94 -18.28 35.08
N GLY A 399 -11.37 -17.27 35.83
CA GLY A 399 -12.72 -16.70 35.73
C GLY A 399 -12.80 -15.63 34.64
N VAL A 400 -12.75 -16.02 33.38
CA VAL A 400 -12.79 -15.09 32.27
C VAL A 400 -14.22 -14.93 31.80
N THR A 401 -14.73 -13.70 31.81
CA THR A 401 -16.02 -13.37 31.20
C THR A 401 -15.82 -13.11 29.72
N TYR A 402 -16.66 -13.70 28.87
CA TYR A 402 -16.62 -13.43 27.45
C TYR A 402 -16.85 -11.94 27.14
N PRO A 403 -16.03 -11.33 26.28
CA PRO A 403 -16.18 -9.94 25.87
C PRO A 403 -17.59 -9.60 25.36
N LEU A 404 -18.25 -10.52 24.68
CA LEU A 404 -19.64 -10.38 24.23
C LEU A 404 -20.60 -10.03 25.38
N PHE A 405 -20.46 -10.67 26.51
CA PHE A 405 -21.33 -10.43 27.68
C PHE A 405 -20.92 -9.21 28.50
N ARG A 406 -19.64 -8.81 28.43
CA ARG A 406 -19.15 -7.56 29.03
C ARG A 406 -19.61 -6.34 28.26
N SER A 407 -19.67 -6.44 26.93
CA SER A 407 -20.04 -5.31 26.07
C SER A 407 -21.48 -4.85 26.32
N SER A 408 -22.42 -5.78 26.54
CA SER A 408 -23.81 -5.45 26.91
C SER A 408 -24.48 -6.59 27.65
N TYR A 409 -25.22 -6.24 28.73
CA TYR A 409 -26.07 -7.20 29.42
C TYR A 409 -27.19 -7.77 28.51
N LYS A 410 -27.57 -7.04 27.47
CA LYS A 410 -28.56 -7.47 26.46
C LYS A 410 -28.15 -8.75 25.74
N ASN A 411 -26.86 -9.00 25.59
CA ASN A 411 -26.34 -10.22 24.96
C ASN A 411 -26.59 -11.48 25.79
N ARG A 412 -26.95 -11.34 27.08
CA ARG A 412 -27.38 -12.43 27.96
C ARG A 412 -28.83 -12.83 27.72
N ILE A 413 -29.63 -11.94 27.13
CA ILE A 413 -31.05 -12.16 26.81
C ILE A 413 -31.12 -12.92 25.50
N LYS A 414 -31.66 -14.14 25.54
CA LYS A 414 -31.81 -15.00 24.37
C LYS A 414 -33.22 -15.39 24.12
N GLY A 415 -33.58 -15.58 22.85
CA GLY A 415 -34.89 -16.09 22.42
C GLY A 415 -35.02 -17.61 22.53
N ALA A 416 -36.26 -18.11 22.58
CA ALA A 416 -36.60 -19.51 22.49
C ALA A 416 -36.61 -19.96 21.01
N GLY A 417 -35.42 -20.08 20.41
CA GLY A 417 -35.21 -20.18 18.98
C GLY A 417 -35.09 -18.81 18.30
N PRO A 418 -34.61 -18.79 17.03
CA PRO A 418 -34.47 -17.57 16.25
C PRO A 418 -35.77 -16.78 16.15
N GLY A 419 -35.74 -15.52 16.65
CA GLY A 419 -36.90 -14.66 16.68
C GLY A 419 -37.98 -15.07 17.69
N GLY A 420 -37.73 -16.04 18.57
CA GLY A 420 -38.62 -16.49 19.61
C GLY A 420 -38.75 -15.50 20.79
N ALA A 421 -39.70 -15.76 21.69
CA ALA A 421 -39.84 -14.99 22.91
C ALA A 421 -38.58 -15.18 23.81
N ARG A 422 -38.32 -14.19 24.66
CA ARG A 422 -37.21 -14.29 25.65
C ARG A 422 -37.32 -15.54 26.51
N ALA A 423 -36.22 -16.23 26.72
CA ALA A 423 -36.20 -17.52 27.35
C ALA A 423 -35.18 -17.61 28.49
N HIS A 424 -35.44 -18.54 29.39
CA HIS A 424 -34.47 -19.00 30.41
C HIS A 424 -33.56 -20.03 29.74
N TRP A 425 -32.21 -19.95 30.01
CA TRP A 425 -31.30 -20.89 29.41
C TRP A 425 -30.19 -21.35 30.36
N TRP A 426 -29.82 -22.62 30.25
CA TRP A 426 -28.86 -23.27 31.15
C TRP A 426 -27.44 -22.70 31.00
N THR A 427 -26.75 -22.62 32.17
CA THR A 427 -25.30 -22.51 32.23
C THR A 427 -24.71 -23.90 32.60
N ALA A 428 -23.38 -24.03 32.54
CA ALA A 428 -22.67 -25.22 32.98
C ALA A 428 -22.47 -25.27 34.50
N SER A 429 -22.92 -24.26 35.26
CA SER A 429 -22.61 -24.06 36.68
C SER A 429 -23.68 -24.66 37.57
N ALA A 430 -23.30 -25.52 38.48
CA ALA A 430 -24.16 -25.97 39.58
C ALA A 430 -24.20 -24.94 40.69
N LEU A 431 -25.33 -24.88 41.44
CA LEU A 431 -25.47 -24.03 42.62
C LEU A 431 -24.55 -24.50 43.74
N SER A 432 -23.77 -23.58 44.31
CA SER A 432 -22.91 -23.86 45.46
C SER A 432 -23.74 -24.26 46.69
N GLY A 433 -23.32 -25.31 47.37
CA GLY A 433 -23.96 -25.77 48.59
C GLY A 433 -25.30 -26.49 48.40
N ASN A 434 -25.68 -26.86 47.19
CA ASN A 434 -26.94 -27.53 46.88
C ASN A 434 -26.77 -28.61 45.80
N ALA A 435 -27.34 -29.81 46.05
CA ALA A 435 -27.19 -30.96 45.15
C ALA A 435 -28.26 -31.07 44.08
N THR A 436 -29.21 -30.13 43.98
CA THR A 436 -30.39 -30.23 43.10
C THR A 436 -30.51 -29.08 42.09
N TYR A 437 -29.88 -27.93 42.34
CA TYR A 437 -30.05 -26.74 41.52
C TYR A 437 -28.85 -26.47 40.61
N VAL A 438 -29.20 -25.98 39.46
CA VAL A 438 -28.23 -25.53 38.41
C VAL A 438 -28.46 -24.05 38.11
N VAL A 439 -27.41 -23.32 37.88
CA VAL A 439 -27.47 -21.91 37.55
C VAL A 439 -27.97 -21.75 36.11
N PHE A 440 -28.86 -20.79 35.87
CA PHE A 440 -29.35 -20.43 34.56
C PHE A 440 -29.40 -18.92 34.38
N VAL A 441 -29.50 -18.47 33.14
CA VAL A 441 -29.73 -17.08 32.81
C VAL A 441 -31.22 -16.86 32.59
N THR A 442 -31.78 -15.86 33.25
CA THR A 442 -33.20 -15.53 33.14
C THR A 442 -33.57 -14.90 31.81
N ALA A 443 -34.86 -14.83 31.46
CA ALA A 443 -35.35 -14.12 30.30
C ALA A 443 -35.05 -12.60 30.31
N HIS A 444 -34.55 -12.06 31.43
CA HIS A 444 -34.13 -10.66 31.59
C HIS A 444 -32.62 -10.48 31.59
N GLY A 445 -31.85 -11.58 31.49
CA GLY A 445 -30.41 -11.55 31.45
C GLY A 445 -29.71 -11.62 32.82
N ASP A 446 -30.45 -11.91 33.89
CA ASP A 446 -29.92 -12.05 35.23
C ASP A 446 -29.54 -13.50 35.56
N SER A 447 -28.62 -13.72 36.52
CA SER A 447 -28.30 -15.03 37.02
C SER A 447 -29.33 -15.49 38.06
N ASN A 448 -29.77 -16.74 37.96
CA ASN A 448 -30.67 -17.40 38.90
C ASN A 448 -30.40 -18.92 38.90
N TYR A 449 -31.10 -19.70 39.67
CA TYR A 449 -30.96 -21.15 39.72
C TYR A 449 -32.34 -21.86 39.69
N ASP A 450 -32.34 -23.08 39.15
CA ASP A 450 -33.56 -23.92 39.06
C ASP A 450 -33.16 -25.40 39.20
N ASN A 451 -34.18 -26.26 39.40
CA ASN A 451 -33.96 -27.69 39.54
C ASN A 451 -33.28 -28.29 38.30
N ALA A 452 -32.32 -29.14 38.51
CA ALA A 452 -31.63 -29.82 37.40
C ALA A 452 -32.57 -30.63 36.51
N SER A 453 -33.72 -31.02 37.01
CA SER A 453 -34.76 -31.76 36.28
C SER A 453 -35.76 -30.87 35.50
N ASP A 454 -35.67 -29.57 35.61
CA ASP A 454 -36.51 -28.66 34.84
C ASP A 454 -35.95 -28.52 33.39
N ALA A 455 -36.82 -28.18 32.48
CA ALA A 455 -36.46 -28.10 31.07
C ALA A 455 -36.33 -26.64 30.64
N LEU A 456 -35.08 -26.20 30.40
CA LEU A 456 -34.77 -24.86 29.89
C LEU A 456 -34.13 -24.92 28.49
N TYR A 457 -33.96 -23.78 27.87
CA TYR A 457 -33.35 -23.66 26.56
C TYR A 457 -31.79 -23.69 26.69
N VAL A 458 -31.12 -23.87 25.56
CA VAL A 458 -29.67 -23.85 25.48
C VAL A 458 -29.19 -23.11 24.24
N PRO A 459 -28.18 -22.24 24.32
CA PRO A 459 -27.49 -21.72 23.16
C PRO A 459 -26.57 -22.76 22.54
N VAL A 460 -26.29 -22.64 21.26
CA VAL A 460 -25.26 -23.43 20.57
C VAL A 460 -23.91 -22.75 20.78
N CYS A 461 -23.02 -23.41 21.51
CA CYS A 461 -21.66 -22.86 21.80
C CYS A 461 -20.60 -23.84 21.31
N PHE A 462 -19.59 -23.30 20.63
CA PHE A 462 -18.46 -24.09 20.12
C PHE A 462 -17.21 -23.25 20.01
N ARG A 463 -16.08 -23.90 19.78
CA ARG A 463 -14.74 -23.28 19.63
C ARG A 463 -14.13 -23.65 18.29
N MET A 464 -13.48 -22.71 17.66
CA MET A 464 -12.53 -22.91 16.57
C MET A 464 -11.13 -22.58 17.09
N ILE A 465 -10.13 -23.37 16.70
CA ILE A 465 -8.73 -23.17 17.13
C ILE A 465 -7.87 -23.11 15.86
N LYS A 466 -6.88 -22.24 15.88
CA LYS A 466 -5.85 -22.18 14.84
C LYS A 466 -5.20 -23.55 14.68
N ALA A 467 -5.06 -24.03 13.42
CA ALA A 467 -4.49 -25.33 13.08
C ALA A 467 -2.96 -25.40 13.28
#